data_a8b1c70b79656ecf1a966eda963efe7c
#
_entry.id   a8b1c70b79656ecf1a966eda963efe7c
#
_cell.length_a   1.000
_cell.length_b   1.000
_cell.length_c   1.000
_cell.angle_alpha   90.00
_cell.angle_beta   90.00
_cell.angle_gamma   90.00
#
_symmetry.space_group_name_H-M   'P 1'
#
loop_
_entity.id
_entity.type
_entity.pdbx_description
1 polymer ?
#
loop_
_entity_poly.entity_id
_entity_poly.type
_entity_poly.pdbx_seq_one_letter_code
_entity_poly.pdbx_strand_id
1 'polypeptide(L)'
;MVDILGKKNIVILAAVVLLSIIAAILIYPYPTDIQELDIYLKVGNYTGIDVDTSAVVFGTIMPTGRASRDIVITNEDVKQHKIRINIAGKLKDWITMSDNRFNLDASENRTITLTINVPGNARYGNYTDRLMIIFG
;
A
#
# COMPACT_ATOMS: atom_id res chain seq x y z
N MET A 1 38.75 0.19 -43.92
CA MET A 1 37.65 0.14 -42.97
C MET A 1 36.41 -0.31 -43.66
N VAL A 2 35.86 -1.41 -43.29
CA VAL A 2 34.67 -1.96 -43.91
C VAL A 2 33.45 -1.26 -43.33
N ASP A 3 32.69 -0.55 -44.13
CA ASP A 3 31.44 0.07 -43.72
C ASP A 3 30.38 -1.05 -43.68
N ILE A 4 30.26 -1.68 -42.48
CA ILE A 4 29.43 -2.87 -42.25
C ILE A 4 27.94 -2.50 -42.33
N LEU A 5 27.58 -1.25 -42.06
CA LEU A 5 26.20 -0.75 -42.05
C LEU A 5 26.09 0.45 -42.99
N GLY A 6 25.48 0.28 -44.16
CA GLY A 6 25.11 1.41 -45.01
C GLY A 6 24.17 2.39 -44.27
N LYS A 7 24.20 3.68 -44.66
CA LYS A 7 23.37 4.74 -44.01
C LYS A 7 21.89 4.33 -43.84
N LYS A 8 21.31 3.57 -44.76
CA LYS A 8 19.95 3.05 -44.70
C LYS A 8 19.75 2.11 -43.47
N ASN A 9 20.71 1.23 -43.23
CA ASN A 9 20.63 0.26 -42.16
C ASN A 9 20.78 0.93 -40.77
N ILE A 10 21.58 1.99 -40.69
CA ILE A 10 21.72 2.80 -39.49
C ILE A 10 20.41 3.49 -39.14
N VAL A 11 19.72 4.06 -40.12
CA VAL A 11 18.42 4.72 -39.93
C VAL A 11 17.35 3.73 -39.51
N ILE A 12 17.32 2.53 -40.10
CA ILE A 12 16.38 1.47 -39.72
C ILE A 12 16.65 1.00 -38.27
N LEU A 13 17.91 0.79 -37.93
CA LEU A 13 18.30 0.38 -36.57
C LEU A 13 17.90 1.46 -35.55
N ALA A 14 18.15 2.73 -35.83
CA ALA A 14 17.75 3.85 -34.97
C ALA A 14 16.23 3.92 -34.82
N ALA A 15 15.47 3.70 -35.89
CA ALA A 15 14.00 3.66 -35.84
C ALA A 15 13.48 2.49 -34.98
N VAL A 16 14.07 1.29 -35.07
CA VAL A 16 13.69 0.12 -34.25
C VAL A 16 14.00 0.36 -32.79
N VAL A 17 15.16 0.94 -32.48
CA VAL A 17 15.52 1.26 -31.07
C VAL A 17 14.57 2.31 -30.52
N LEU A 18 14.24 3.36 -31.29
CA LEU A 18 13.29 4.38 -30.86
C LEU A 18 11.89 3.78 -30.59
N LEU A 19 11.42 2.92 -31.50
CA LEU A 19 10.13 2.24 -31.36
C LEU A 19 10.08 1.33 -30.13
N SER A 20 11.16 0.62 -29.83
CA SER A 20 11.26 -0.24 -28.66
C SER A 20 11.27 0.55 -27.35
N ILE A 21 11.90 1.74 -27.33
CA ILE A 21 11.87 2.65 -26.18
C ILE A 21 10.44 3.18 -25.95
N ILE A 22 9.76 3.60 -27.01
CA ILE A 22 8.38 4.08 -26.93
C ILE A 22 7.46 2.96 -26.44
N ALA A 23 7.60 1.76 -26.99
CA ALA A 23 6.83 0.60 -26.55
C ALA A 23 7.10 0.27 -25.06
N ALA A 24 8.34 0.35 -24.61
CA ALA A 24 8.69 0.14 -23.21
C ALA A 24 8.02 1.18 -22.30
N ILE A 25 8.01 2.45 -22.68
CA ILE A 25 7.34 3.53 -21.92
C ILE A 25 5.82 3.31 -21.86
N LEU A 26 5.21 2.79 -22.93
CA LEU A 26 3.76 2.53 -22.96
C LEU A 26 3.35 1.26 -22.19
N ILE A 27 4.25 0.27 -22.08
CA ILE A 27 4.00 -1.00 -21.41
C ILE A 27 4.32 -0.91 -19.91
N TYR A 28 5.31 -0.10 -19.51
CA TYR A 28 5.61 0.12 -18.10
C TYR A 28 4.50 0.93 -17.45
N PRO A 29 3.77 0.36 -16.48
CA PRO A 29 2.78 1.13 -15.74
C PRO A 29 3.51 2.28 -15.03
N TYR A 30 2.94 3.47 -15.13
CA TYR A 30 3.41 4.62 -14.36
C TYR A 30 3.47 4.25 -12.88
N PRO A 31 4.40 4.85 -12.13
CA PRO A 31 4.52 4.56 -10.71
C PRO A 31 3.16 4.72 -10.06
N THR A 32 2.69 3.64 -9.48
CA THR A 32 1.46 3.54 -8.72
C THR A 32 1.61 4.45 -7.50
N ASP A 33 0.64 5.30 -7.24
CA ASP A 33 0.65 6.12 -6.04
C ASP A 33 0.48 5.22 -4.82
N ILE A 34 1.38 5.36 -3.85
CA ILE A 34 1.40 4.56 -2.63
C ILE A 34 1.29 5.51 -1.46
N GLN A 35 0.21 5.38 -0.69
CA GLN A 35 0.04 6.05 0.58
C GLN A 35 0.46 5.11 1.70
N GLU A 36 1.27 5.60 2.62
CA GLU A 36 1.75 4.85 3.77
C GLU A 36 1.21 5.47 5.06
N LEU A 37 0.73 4.61 5.96
CA LEU A 37 0.27 4.97 7.29
C LEU A 37 1.01 4.11 8.31
N ASP A 38 1.54 4.73 9.33
CA ASP A 38 2.13 4.00 10.44
C ASP A 38 1.05 3.36 11.31
N ILE A 39 1.31 2.16 11.80
CA ILE A 39 0.45 1.42 12.73
C ILE A 39 1.18 1.35 14.06
N TYR A 40 0.52 1.80 15.11
CA TYR A 40 1.05 1.75 16.47
C TYR A 40 0.16 0.89 17.37
N LEU A 41 0.81 -0.01 18.08
CA LEU A 41 0.20 -0.86 19.09
C LEU A 41 1.13 -0.96 20.30
N LYS A 42 0.58 -0.82 21.48
CA LYS A 42 1.25 -1.20 22.73
C LYS A 42 0.56 -2.44 23.30
N VAL A 43 1.32 -3.48 23.59
CA VAL A 43 0.84 -4.63 24.35
C VAL A 43 1.24 -4.44 25.80
N GLY A 44 0.28 -4.43 26.71
CA GLY A 44 0.48 -4.17 28.12
C GLY A 44 -0.55 -4.90 29.01
N ASN A 45 -0.53 -4.59 30.27
CA ASN A 45 -1.42 -5.19 31.29
C ASN A 45 -2.74 -4.41 31.49
N TYR A 46 -3.02 -3.43 30.67
CA TYR A 46 -4.27 -2.66 30.66
C TYR A 46 -4.66 -2.33 29.22
N THR A 47 -5.91 -1.93 29.03
CA THR A 47 -6.40 -1.44 27.73
C THR A 47 -6.66 0.05 27.83
N GLY A 48 -6.11 0.82 26.91
CA GLY A 48 -6.29 2.27 26.81
C GLY A 48 -6.43 2.72 25.36
N ILE A 49 -7.17 3.81 25.16
CA ILE A 49 -7.40 4.40 23.83
C ILE A 49 -6.44 5.56 23.66
N ASP A 50 -5.77 5.58 22.52
CA ASP A 50 -5.02 6.73 22.04
C ASP A 50 -5.65 7.22 20.73
N VAL A 51 -5.68 8.53 20.51
CA VAL A 51 -6.33 9.15 19.34
C VAL A 51 -5.27 9.93 18.56
N ASP A 52 -4.90 9.39 17.41
CA ASP A 52 -4.10 10.08 16.41
C ASP A 52 -4.81 9.94 15.04
N THR A 53 -4.97 11.03 14.32
CA THR A 53 -5.63 11.06 13.01
C THR A 53 -4.63 10.89 11.86
N SER A 54 -3.33 10.95 12.11
CA SER A 54 -2.25 10.79 11.12
C SER A 54 -1.74 9.37 10.98
N ALA A 55 -2.16 8.47 11.89
CA ALA A 55 -1.71 7.09 11.95
C ALA A 55 -2.84 6.16 12.43
N VAL A 56 -2.67 4.86 12.23
CA VAL A 56 -3.57 3.85 12.78
C VAL A 56 -3.09 3.49 14.19
N VAL A 57 -3.69 4.10 15.20
CA VAL A 57 -3.31 3.88 16.59
C VAL A 57 -4.34 2.97 17.28
N PHE A 58 -3.92 1.78 17.66
CA PHE A 58 -4.76 0.82 18.39
C PHE A 58 -4.79 1.08 19.91
N GLY A 59 -3.84 1.86 20.43
CA GLY A 59 -3.68 2.10 21.84
C GLY A 59 -2.99 0.92 22.55
N THR A 60 -3.26 0.76 23.84
CA THR A 60 -2.73 -0.35 24.65
C THR A 60 -3.74 -1.47 24.71
N ILE A 61 -3.32 -2.68 24.36
CA ILE A 61 -4.18 -3.89 24.35
C ILE A 61 -3.48 -5.00 25.14
N MET A 62 -4.24 -5.71 25.95
CA MET A 62 -3.74 -6.91 26.64
C MET A 62 -3.58 -8.09 25.67
N PRO A 63 -2.71 -9.06 25.96
CA PRO A 63 -2.71 -10.35 25.28
C PRO A 63 -4.12 -10.95 25.27
N THR A 64 -4.53 -11.61 24.18
CA THR A 64 -5.90 -12.07 23.88
C THR A 64 -6.93 -10.95 23.62
N GLY A 65 -6.54 -9.69 23.80
CA GLY A 65 -7.41 -8.54 23.55
C GLY A 65 -7.62 -8.27 22.06
N ARG A 66 -8.66 -7.47 21.79
CA ARG A 66 -9.07 -7.10 20.46
C ARG A 66 -9.44 -5.62 20.41
N ALA A 67 -9.12 -4.97 19.31
CA ALA A 67 -9.57 -3.61 19.01
C ALA A 67 -9.79 -3.41 17.52
N SER A 68 -10.61 -2.44 17.15
CA SER A 68 -10.87 -2.07 15.77
C SER A 68 -10.65 -0.58 15.57
N ARG A 69 -10.20 -0.21 14.36
CA ARG A 69 -10.07 1.16 13.89
C ARG A 69 -10.54 1.25 12.44
N ASP A 70 -11.18 2.35 12.15
CA ASP A 70 -11.63 2.67 10.80
C ASP A 70 -10.66 3.64 10.15
N ILE A 71 -10.34 3.39 8.88
CA ILE A 71 -9.64 4.32 8.00
C ILE A 71 -10.55 4.65 6.84
N VAL A 72 -10.50 5.89 6.38
CA VAL A 72 -11.24 6.33 5.19
C VAL A 72 -10.23 6.52 4.06
N ILE A 73 -10.47 5.82 2.95
CA ILE A 73 -9.68 5.92 1.73
C ILE A 73 -10.50 6.73 0.74
N THR A 74 -9.96 7.84 0.26
CA THR A 74 -10.60 8.71 -0.71
C THR A 74 -9.84 8.67 -2.03
N ASN A 75 -10.55 8.51 -3.13
CA ASN A 75 -10.00 8.70 -4.46
C ASN A 75 -10.22 10.17 -4.88
N GLU A 76 -9.17 10.97 -4.80
CA GLU A 76 -9.21 12.38 -5.20
C GLU A 76 -9.02 12.59 -6.71
N ASP A 77 -8.77 11.51 -7.46
CA ASP A 77 -8.59 11.56 -8.90
C ASP A 77 -9.94 11.55 -9.66
N VAL A 78 -9.88 11.94 -10.92
CA VAL A 78 -11.02 11.91 -11.86
C VAL A 78 -11.24 10.52 -12.50
N LYS A 79 -10.38 9.55 -12.18
CA LYS A 79 -10.43 8.18 -12.69
C LYS A 79 -10.71 7.19 -11.58
N GLN A 80 -11.32 6.06 -11.94
CA GLN A 80 -11.41 4.90 -11.07
C GLN A 80 -10.01 4.31 -10.82
N HIS A 81 -9.73 3.97 -9.57
CA HIS A 81 -8.52 3.26 -9.17
C HIS A 81 -8.84 1.90 -8.57
N LYS A 82 -7.96 0.95 -8.83
CA LYS A 82 -7.95 -0.34 -8.15
C LYS A 82 -7.11 -0.21 -6.88
N ILE A 83 -7.76 -0.38 -5.74
CA ILE A 83 -7.11 -0.24 -4.44
C ILE A 83 -6.66 -1.61 -3.94
N ARG A 84 -5.44 -1.63 -3.42
CA ARG A 84 -4.88 -2.77 -2.69
C ARG A 84 -4.28 -2.27 -1.38
N ILE A 85 -4.60 -2.95 -0.28
CA ILE A 85 -4.08 -2.62 1.04
C ILE A 85 -3.20 -3.77 1.53
N ASN A 86 -1.98 -3.45 1.94
CA ASN A 86 -1.03 -4.40 2.51
C ASN A 86 -0.50 -3.88 3.84
N ILE A 87 -0.18 -4.79 4.73
CA ILE A 87 0.50 -4.50 5.99
C ILE A 87 1.87 -5.19 5.94
N ALA A 88 2.92 -4.44 6.24
CA ALA A 88 4.27 -4.96 6.39
C ALA A 88 4.59 -5.17 7.87
N GLY A 89 5.33 -6.24 8.20
CA GLY A 89 5.85 -6.49 9.53
C GLY A 89 5.08 -7.53 10.34
N LYS A 90 5.26 -7.51 11.65
CA LYS A 90 4.73 -8.53 12.58
C LYS A 90 3.23 -8.44 12.81
N LEU A 91 2.67 -7.24 12.75
CA LEU A 91 1.24 -7.01 12.97
C LEU A 91 0.37 -7.52 11.83
N LYS A 92 0.95 -7.83 10.68
CA LYS A 92 0.26 -8.40 9.52
C LYS A 92 -0.59 -9.63 9.90
N ASP A 93 -0.06 -10.52 10.72
CA ASP A 93 -0.74 -11.74 11.11
C ASP A 93 -1.79 -11.53 12.23
N TRP A 94 -1.77 -10.38 12.88
CA TRP A 94 -2.68 -10.03 13.96
C TRP A 94 -3.85 -9.17 13.50
N ILE A 95 -3.74 -8.53 12.34
CA ILE A 95 -4.72 -7.59 11.80
C ILE A 95 -5.51 -8.24 10.67
N THR A 96 -6.82 -8.11 10.76
CA THR A 96 -7.77 -8.41 9.68
C THR A 96 -8.40 -7.12 9.18
N MET A 97 -8.76 -7.08 7.91
CA MET A 97 -9.40 -5.94 7.26
C MET A 97 -10.76 -6.33 6.71
N SER A 98 -11.71 -5.40 6.74
CA SER A 98 -13.03 -5.60 6.14
C SER A 98 -12.96 -5.82 4.63
N ASP A 99 -12.03 -5.15 3.95
CA ASP A 99 -11.68 -5.36 2.55
C ASP A 99 -10.24 -4.92 2.30
N ASN A 100 -9.54 -5.59 1.39
CA ASN A 100 -8.15 -5.26 1.03
C ASN A 100 -7.91 -5.14 -0.48
N ARG A 101 -8.95 -5.36 -1.28
CA ARG A 101 -8.91 -5.22 -2.75
C ARG A 101 -10.28 -4.81 -3.26
N PHE A 102 -10.37 -3.62 -3.83
CA PHE A 102 -11.62 -3.09 -4.38
C PHE A 102 -11.33 -2.01 -5.42
N ASN A 103 -12.34 -1.68 -6.19
CA ASN A 103 -12.31 -0.52 -7.06
C ASN A 103 -12.92 0.68 -6.32
N LEU A 104 -12.33 1.83 -6.51
CA LEU A 104 -12.79 3.10 -5.95
C LEU A 104 -13.00 4.07 -7.09
N ASP A 105 -14.24 4.50 -7.29
CA ASP A 105 -14.60 5.41 -8.37
C ASP A 105 -14.05 6.82 -8.13
N ALA A 106 -14.06 7.65 -9.17
CA ALA A 106 -13.63 9.04 -9.06
C ALA A 106 -14.41 9.76 -7.94
N SER A 107 -13.68 10.46 -7.06
CA SER A 107 -14.23 11.21 -5.92
C SER A 107 -15.00 10.35 -4.89
N GLU A 108 -14.92 9.05 -4.98
CA GLU A 108 -15.50 8.11 -4.01
C GLU A 108 -14.61 7.98 -2.78
N ASN A 109 -15.22 7.76 -1.64
CA ASN A 109 -14.53 7.34 -0.42
C ASN A 109 -15.08 6.01 0.08
N ARG A 110 -14.22 5.24 0.77
CA ARG A 110 -14.61 3.98 1.39
C ARG A 110 -13.96 3.83 2.76
N THR A 111 -14.76 3.43 3.72
CA THR A 111 -14.29 3.11 5.07
C THR A 111 -13.85 1.66 5.14
N ILE A 112 -12.64 1.43 5.63
CA ILE A 112 -12.07 0.11 5.87
C ILE A 112 -11.85 -0.05 7.36
N THR A 113 -12.42 -1.10 7.93
CA THR A 113 -12.24 -1.45 9.33
C THR A 113 -11.05 -2.39 9.48
N LEU A 114 -10.08 -1.98 10.28
CA LEU A 114 -8.93 -2.76 10.69
C LEU A 114 -9.20 -3.33 12.08
N THR A 115 -9.13 -4.63 12.23
CA THR A 115 -9.32 -5.29 13.53
C THR A 115 -8.05 -6.02 13.92
N ILE A 116 -7.47 -5.67 15.06
CA ILE A 116 -6.33 -6.36 15.63
C ILE A 116 -6.76 -7.37 16.69
N ASN A 117 -6.20 -8.57 16.62
CA ASN A 117 -6.35 -9.62 17.61
C ASN A 117 -4.96 -9.93 18.16
N VAL A 118 -4.70 -9.53 19.39
CA VAL A 118 -3.39 -9.75 20.03
C VAL A 118 -3.29 -11.20 20.52
N PRO A 119 -2.28 -11.97 20.09
CA PRO A 119 -2.10 -13.34 20.56
C PRO A 119 -1.87 -13.43 22.06
N GLY A 120 -2.28 -14.52 22.66
CA GLY A 120 -2.09 -14.76 24.11
C GLY A 120 -0.62 -14.83 24.54
N ASN A 121 0.27 -15.19 23.61
CA ASN A 121 1.72 -15.24 23.83
C ASN A 121 2.46 -13.96 23.39
N ALA A 122 1.75 -12.90 23.05
CA ALA A 122 2.36 -11.63 22.67
C ALA A 122 3.15 -11.05 23.83
N ARG A 123 4.38 -10.62 23.55
CA ARG A 123 5.23 -9.96 24.54
C ARG A 123 4.76 -8.53 24.77
N TYR A 124 4.88 -8.05 25.98
CA TYR A 124 4.66 -6.64 26.31
C TYR A 124 5.68 -5.77 25.58
N GLY A 125 5.24 -4.64 25.08
CA GLY A 125 6.09 -3.70 24.37
C GLY A 125 5.32 -2.89 23.33
N ASN A 126 6.07 -2.07 22.63
CA ASN A 126 5.56 -1.26 21.52
C ASN A 126 5.81 -1.98 20.21
N TYR A 127 4.79 -1.99 19.36
CA TYR A 127 4.83 -2.55 18.01
C TYR A 127 4.51 -1.44 17.04
N THR A 128 5.35 -1.30 16.02
CA THR A 128 5.15 -0.33 14.93
C THR A 128 5.34 -1.04 13.62
N ASP A 129 4.34 -0.95 12.77
CA ASP A 129 4.37 -1.48 11.41
C ASP A 129 3.80 -0.46 10.45
N ARG A 130 3.75 -0.81 9.18
CA ARG A 130 3.33 0.09 8.11
C ARG A 130 2.19 -0.51 7.30
N LEU A 131 1.16 0.29 7.12
CA LEU A 131 0.06 0.03 6.20
C LEU A 131 0.35 0.75 4.88
N MET A 132 0.28 0.03 3.78
CA MET A 132 0.45 0.56 2.44
C MET A 132 -0.86 0.48 1.67
N ILE A 133 -1.35 1.61 1.18
CA ILE A 133 -2.51 1.72 0.30
C ILE A 133 -2.00 2.02 -1.10
N ILE A 134 -2.22 1.09 -2.01
CA ILE A 134 -1.69 1.13 -3.37
C ILE A 134 -2.84 1.45 -4.33
N PHE A 135 -2.70 2.54 -5.04
CA PHE A 135 -3.63 2.99 -6.10
C PHE A 135 -3.10 2.53 -7.46
N GLY A 136 -3.81 1.64 -8.08
CA GLY A 136 -3.47 1.08 -9.39
C GLY A 136 -4.39 1.51 -10.52
#